data_e47264c610bc11961c8824f30040b880
#
_entry.id   e47264c610bc11961c8824f30040b880
#
_cell.length_a   1.000
_cell.length_b   1.000
_cell.length_c   1.000
_cell.angle_alpha   90.00
_cell.angle_beta   90.00
_cell.angle_gamma   90.00
#
_symmetry.space_group_name_H-M   'P 1'
#
loop_
_entity.id
_entity.type
_entity.pdbx_description
1 polymer ?
#
loop_
_entity_poly.entity_id
_entity_poly.type
_entity_poly.pdbx_seq_one_letter_code
_entity_poly.pdbx_strand_id
1 'polypeptide(L)'
;WLGELYAPPERYTAADIGSGTGKLSAQLLAAGFRVCGVEPNPDMRGAAEALLGGDPRFSSSNGTDHDTGLPDRSVDMVAAAQAFHWFDGPAFARECRRILRPGGRAVLVWNVRGSAPMNQALAQVFREHCPSFHGFTGGMGEDDPRIRDFFGGAYEKRRFPNPLTLDRDQFLRRCFS
;
A
#
# COMPACT_ATOMS: atom_id res chain seq x y z
N TRP A 1 -1.14 2.43 16.06
CA TRP A 1 -1.47 1.00 15.99
C TRP A 1 -0.29 0.15 15.49
N LEU A 2 0.26 0.37 14.29
CA LEU A 2 1.45 -0.38 13.85
C LEU A 2 2.62 -0.20 14.81
N GLY A 3 2.85 1.01 15.33
CA GLY A 3 3.88 1.27 16.32
C GLY A 3 3.68 0.54 17.65
N GLU A 4 2.43 0.25 18.03
CA GLU A 4 2.13 -0.56 19.22
C GLU A 4 2.40 -2.06 18.97
N LEU A 5 2.08 -2.53 17.77
CA LEU A 5 2.30 -3.93 17.38
C LEU A 5 3.80 -4.25 17.19
N TYR A 6 4.59 -3.26 16.82
CA TYR A 6 6.01 -3.35 16.50
C TYR A 6 6.82 -2.39 17.39
N ALA A 7 6.79 -2.59 18.67
CA ALA A 7 7.53 -1.76 19.63
C ALA A 7 8.78 -2.49 20.15
N PRO A 8 9.98 -1.91 20.07
CA PRO A 8 10.34 -0.69 19.35
C PRO A 8 10.51 -0.92 17.84
N PRO A 9 9.97 -0.02 16.99
CA PRO A 9 9.89 -0.23 15.54
C PRO A 9 11.25 -0.36 14.84
N GLU A 10 12.31 0.20 15.40
CA GLU A 10 13.68 0.18 14.84
C GLU A 10 14.26 -1.24 14.71
N ARG A 11 13.70 -2.21 15.42
CA ARG A 11 14.09 -3.61 15.36
C ARG A 11 13.47 -4.37 14.21
N TYR A 12 12.48 -3.78 13.54
CA TYR A 12 11.66 -4.46 12.55
C TYR A 12 11.92 -3.95 11.14
N THR A 13 11.83 -4.86 10.20
CA THR A 13 11.94 -4.59 8.77
C THR A 13 10.58 -4.75 8.11
N ALA A 14 10.17 -3.75 7.37
CA ALA A 14 8.94 -3.77 6.55
C ALA A 14 9.30 -3.84 5.06
N ALA A 15 8.58 -4.67 4.30
CA ALA A 15 8.56 -4.63 2.85
C ALA A 15 7.30 -3.90 2.41
N ASP A 16 7.44 -2.85 1.61
CA ASP A 16 6.34 -2.09 0.99
C ASP A 16 6.21 -2.56 -0.46
N ILE A 17 5.21 -3.40 -0.75
CA ILE A 17 5.05 -4.04 -2.05
C ILE A 17 4.11 -3.22 -2.94
N GLY A 18 4.58 -2.89 -4.15
CA GLY A 18 3.98 -1.87 -4.99
C GLY A 18 4.16 -0.49 -4.35
N SER A 19 5.39 -0.20 -3.93
CA SER A 19 5.70 1.00 -3.15
C SER A 19 5.51 2.31 -3.93
N GLY A 20 5.42 2.24 -5.25
CA GLY A 20 5.23 3.39 -6.11
C GLY A 20 6.33 4.44 -5.89
N THR A 21 5.93 5.67 -5.65
CA THR A 21 6.84 6.79 -5.35
C THR A 21 7.28 6.86 -3.87
N GLY A 22 7.07 5.79 -3.08
CA GLY A 22 7.57 5.69 -1.71
C GLY A 22 6.72 6.37 -0.64
N LYS A 23 5.45 6.66 -0.90
CA LYS A 23 4.57 7.38 0.06
C LYS A 23 4.37 6.63 1.36
N LEU A 24 4.08 5.31 1.32
CA LEU A 24 3.96 4.49 2.52
C LEU A 24 5.33 4.23 3.12
N SER A 25 6.34 3.96 2.30
CA SER A 25 7.73 3.78 2.74
C SER A 25 8.22 4.95 3.60
N ALA A 26 7.95 6.20 3.19
CA ALA A 26 8.29 7.39 3.96
C ALA A 26 7.62 7.42 5.35
N GLN A 27 6.36 7.01 5.43
CA GLN A 27 5.63 6.96 6.71
C GLN A 27 6.16 5.85 7.63
N LEU A 28 6.53 4.70 7.07
CA LEU A 28 7.12 3.60 7.83
C LEU A 28 8.52 3.96 8.36
N LEU A 29 9.34 4.64 7.55
CA LEU A 29 10.62 5.20 7.98
C LEU A 29 10.46 6.22 9.10
N ALA A 30 9.50 7.14 8.96
CA ALA A 30 9.18 8.13 9.99
C ALA A 30 8.68 7.46 11.29
N ALA A 31 8.01 6.32 11.20
CA ALA A 31 7.61 5.51 12.35
C ALA A 31 8.77 4.69 12.96
N GLY A 32 9.96 4.68 12.34
CA GLY A 32 11.16 4.05 12.88
C GLY A 32 11.57 2.74 12.19
N PHE A 33 10.77 2.18 11.30
CA PHE A 33 11.07 0.91 10.64
C PHE A 33 12.30 1.00 9.71
N ARG A 34 12.94 -0.15 9.48
CA ARG A 34 13.71 -0.37 8.25
C ARG A 34 12.75 -0.73 7.13
N VAL A 35 12.93 -0.18 5.94
CA VAL A 35 11.98 -0.33 4.85
C VAL A 35 12.67 -0.77 3.57
N CYS A 36 12.12 -1.80 2.94
CA CYS A 36 12.43 -2.16 1.56
C CYS A 36 11.23 -1.86 0.69
N GLY A 37 11.33 -0.87 -0.20
CA GLY A 37 10.34 -0.59 -1.23
C GLY A 37 10.52 -1.54 -2.41
N VAL A 38 9.47 -2.26 -2.81
CA VAL A 38 9.48 -3.16 -3.96
C VAL A 38 8.56 -2.58 -5.03
N GLU A 39 9.12 -2.19 -6.17
CA GLU A 39 8.39 -1.52 -7.25
C GLU A 39 8.97 -1.90 -8.62
N PRO A 40 8.19 -2.52 -9.51
CA PRO A 40 8.68 -2.91 -10.83
C PRO A 40 8.83 -1.72 -11.78
N ASN A 41 8.01 -0.67 -11.63
CA ASN A 41 8.06 0.48 -12.53
C ASN A 41 9.32 1.34 -12.23
N PRO A 42 10.26 1.49 -13.19
CA PRO A 42 11.53 2.18 -12.94
C PRO A 42 11.37 3.67 -12.63
N ASP A 43 10.36 4.34 -13.20
CA ASP A 43 10.15 5.78 -12.97
C ASP A 43 9.63 6.03 -11.55
N MET A 44 8.66 5.21 -11.10
CA MET A 44 8.14 5.28 -9.74
C MET A 44 9.20 4.91 -8.72
N ARG A 45 9.94 3.83 -8.98
CA ARG A 45 11.04 3.39 -8.11
C ARG A 45 12.14 4.44 -8.02
N GLY A 46 12.55 5.04 -9.15
CA GLY A 46 13.52 6.12 -9.19
C GLY A 46 13.08 7.35 -8.39
N ALA A 47 11.79 7.69 -8.44
CA ALA A 47 11.23 8.77 -7.61
C ALA A 47 11.31 8.46 -6.11
N ALA A 48 11.03 7.21 -5.71
CA ALA A 48 11.16 6.76 -4.32
C ALA A 48 12.64 6.79 -3.87
N GLU A 49 13.56 6.33 -4.70
CA GLU A 49 15.00 6.35 -4.45
C GLU A 49 15.55 7.77 -4.31
N ALA A 50 15.11 8.69 -5.17
CA ALA A 50 15.47 10.11 -5.07
C ALA A 50 14.96 10.76 -3.77
N LEU A 51 13.77 10.37 -3.32
CA LEU A 51 13.16 10.90 -2.11
C LEU A 51 13.75 10.32 -0.83
N LEU A 52 13.99 9.01 -0.79
CA LEU A 52 14.25 8.24 0.43
C LEU A 52 15.65 7.65 0.50
N GLY A 53 16.38 7.61 -0.60
CA GLY A 53 17.70 6.98 -0.69
C GLY A 53 18.78 7.57 0.23
N GLY A 54 18.55 8.79 0.77
CA GLY A 54 19.40 9.38 1.81
C GLY A 54 19.21 8.79 3.21
N ASP A 55 18.14 8.04 3.46
CA ASP A 55 17.92 7.37 4.76
C ASP A 55 18.58 5.97 4.73
N PRO A 56 19.56 5.67 5.60
CA PRO A 56 20.25 4.38 5.61
C PRO A 56 19.34 3.19 6.00
N ARG A 57 18.13 3.45 6.44
CA ARG A 57 17.12 2.43 6.74
C ARG A 57 16.26 2.08 5.53
N PHE A 58 16.37 2.85 4.42
CA PHE A 58 15.65 2.58 3.19
C PHE A 58 16.50 1.75 2.22
N SER A 59 15.86 0.80 1.58
CA SER A 59 16.39 0.08 0.41
C SER A 59 15.29 -0.07 -0.63
N SER A 60 15.69 -0.26 -1.88
CA SER A 60 14.79 -0.41 -3.01
C SER A 60 15.07 -1.71 -3.75
N SER A 61 14.04 -2.38 -4.26
CA SER A 61 14.12 -3.60 -5.07
C SER A 61 13.29 -3.46 -6.34
N ASN A 62 13.86 -3.90 -7.46
CA ASN A 62 13.13 -4.08 -8.71
C ASN A 62 12.43 -5.44 -8.67
N GLY A 63 11.26 -5.52 -8.02
CA GLY A 63 10.49 -6.75 -7.85
C GLY A 63 9.02 -6.53 -8.09
N THR A 64 8.29 -7.63 -8.12
CA THR A 64 6.83 -7.68 -8.29
C THR A 64 6.16 -8.20 -7.01
N ASP A 65 4.83 -8.31 -7.02
CA ASP A 65 4.05 -8.93 -5.94
C ASP A 65 4.35 -10.42 -5.73
N HIS A 66 4.78 -11.13 -6.75
CA HIS A 66 5.05 -12.58 -6.73
C HIS A 66 6.54 -12.95 -6.82
N ASP A 67 7.40 -11.99 -7.08
CA ASP A 67 8.87 -12.09 -7.06
C ASP A 67 9.46 -10.76 -6.58
N THR A 68 9.56 -10.61 -5.27
CA THR A 68 10.02 -9.36 -4.64
C THR A 68 11.53 -9.15 -4.73
N GLY A 69 12.30 -10.19 -5.07
CA GLY A 69 13.75 -10.19 -4.99
C GLY A 69 14.28 -10.20 -3.54
N LEU A 70 13.41 -10.27 -2.53
CA LEU A 70 13.82 -10.31 -1.13
C LEU A 70 14.17 -11.74 -0.68
N PRO A 71 15.13 -11.90 0.25
CA PRO A 71 15.47 -13.22 0.80
C PRO A 71 14.31 -13.84 1.60
N ASP A 72 14.32 -15.17 1.73
CA ASP A 72 13.40 -15.88 2.60
C ASP A 72 13.52 -15.38 4.05
N ARG A 73 12.38 -15.25 4.73
CA ARG A 73 12.30 -14.87 6.15
C ARG A 73 13.15 -13.65 6.50
N SER A 74 13.10 -12.64 5.63
CA SER A 74 13.93 -11.43 5.76
C SER A 74 13.19 -10.24 6.38
N VAL A 75 11.86 -10.25 6.39
CA VAL A 75 11.06 -9.11 6.86
C VAL A 75 10.06 -9.52 7.94
N ASP A 76 9.70 -8.57 8.79
CA ASP A 76 8.75 -8.76 9.89
C ASP A 76 7.34 -8.33 9.48
N MET A 77 7.22 -7.44 8.52
CA MET A 77 5.98 -6.94 7.97
C MET A 77 6.04 -6.85 6.45
N VAL A 78 4.98 -7.30 5.79
CA VAL A 78 4.69 -6.99 4.39
C VAL A 78 3.53 -6.01 4.37
N ALA A 79 3.68 -4.87 3.72
CA ALA A 79 2.64 -3.88 3.53
C ALA A 79 2.36 -3.68 2.04
N ALA A 80 1.12 -3.46 1.67
CA ALA A 80 0.72 -3.02 0.34
C ALA A 80 -0.34 -1.93 0.46
N ALA A 81 -0.02 -0.72 0.01
CA ALA A 81 -0.92 0.42 0.07
C ALA A 81 -1.44 0.79 -1.32
N GLN A 82 -2.75 0.74 -1.52
CA GLN A 82 -3.40 1.06 -2.80
C GLN A 82 -2.85 0.24 -4.00
N ALA A 83 -2.32 -0.96 -3.75
CA ALA A 83 -1.64 -1.76 -4.76
C ALA A 83 -2.26 -3.14 -4.98
N PHE A 84 -2.81 -3.77 -3.95
CA PHE A 84 -3.28 -5.16 -3.97
C PHE A 84 -4.31 -5.47 -5.07
N HIS A 85 -5.07 -4.49 -5.54
CA HIS A 85 -6.03 -4.69 -6.64
C HIS A 85 -5.37 -5.00 -8.00
N TRP A 86 -4.06 -4.77 -8.11
CA TRP A 86 -3.24 -5.13 -9.28
C TRP A 86 -2.57 -6.50 -9.15
N PHE A 87 -2.58 -7.10 -7.96
CA PHE A 87 -1.79 -8.29 -7.65
C PHE A 87 -2.53 -9.59 -7.97
N ASP A 88 -1.77 -10.63 -8.30
CA ASP A 88 -2.23 -12.01 -8.23
C ASP A 88 -2.28 -12.42 -6.74
N GLY A 89 -3.45 -12.38 -6.13
CA GLY A 89 -3.63 -12.62 -4.70
C GLY A 89 -3.03 -13.95 -4.21
N PRO A 90 -3.28 -15.10 -4.86
CA PRO A 90 -2.65 -16.37 -4.54
C PRO A 90 -1.12 -16.37 -4.65
N ALA A 91 -0.56 -15.78 -5.70
CA ALA A 91 0.88 -15.68 -5.88
C ALA A 91 1.51 -14.76 -4.84
N PHE A 92 0.91 -13.60 -4.60
CA PHE A 92 1.33 -12.67 -3.54
C PHE A 92 1.27 -13.30 -2.15
N ALA A 93 0.24 -14.07 -1.84
CA ALA A 93 0.15 -14.80 -0.57
C ALA A 93 1.28 -15.83 -0.38
N ARG A 94 1.72 -16.51 -1.45
CA ARG A 94 2.88 -17.41 -1.41
C ARG A 94 4.16 -16.64 -1.13
N GLU A 95 4.36 -15.54 -1.84
CA GLU A 95 5.54 -14.69 -1.70
C GLU A 95 5.60 -14.05 -0.30
N CYS A 96 4.49 -13.55 0.24
CA CYS A 96 4.43 -13.08 1.61
C CYS A 96 4.89 -14.14 2.62
N ARG A 97 4.41 -15.40 2.46
CA ARG A 97 4.83 -16.50 3.37
C ARG A 97 6.31 -16.82 3.23
N ARG A 98 6.90 -16.66 2.05
CA ARG A 98 8.31 -16.91 1.81
C ARG A 98 9.19 -15.86 2.51
N ILE A 99 8.87 -14.56 2.33
CA ILE A 99 9.72 -13.47 2.82
C ILE A 99 9.47 -13.10 4.28
N LEU A 100 8.29 -13.40 4.83
CA LEU A 100 7.97 -13.11 6.23
C LEU A 100 8.72 -14.03 7.18
N ARG A 101 9.27 -13.45 8.24
CA ARG A 101 9.77 -14.18 9.40
C ARG A 101 8.62 -14.89 10.13
N PRO A 102 8.91 -15.97 10.90
CA PRO A 102 7.91 -16.55 11.81
C PRO A 102 7.30 -15.47 12.71
N GLY A 103 5.96 -15.40 12.73
CA GLY A 103 5.22 -14.37 13.46
C GLY A 103 5.07 -13.03 12.73
N GLY A 104 5.67 -12.88 11.56
CA GLY A 104 5.50 -11.69 10.72
C GLY A 104 4.08 -11.56 10.18
N ARG A 105 3.69 -10.37 9.74
CA ARG A 105 2.31 -10.03 9.36
C ARG A 105 2.24 -9.36 8.00
N ALA A 106 1.16 -9.65 7.27
CA ALA A 106 0.78 -8.90 6.07
C ALA A 106 -0.26 -7.83 6.43
N VAL A 107 -0.13 -6.64 5.83
CA VAL A 107 -1.01 -5.49 6.05
C VAL A 107 -1.40 -4.90 4.70
N LEU A 108 -2.69 -4.85 4.44
CA LEU A 108 -3.24 -4.20 3.26
C LEU A 108 -3.86 -2.87 3.66
N VAL A 109 -3.54 -1.80 2.94
CA VAL A 109 -3.94 -0.43 3.29
C VAL A 109 -4.67 0.23 2.13
N TRP A 110 -5.84 0.82 2.42
CA TRP A 110 -6.58 1.64 1.46
C TRP A 110 -7.03 2.96 2.06
N ASN A 111 -7.01 4.00 1.23
CA ASN A 111 -7.80 5.19 1.49
C ASN A 111 -9.18 5.01 0.83
N VAL A 112 -10.19 4.83 1.65
CA VAL A 112 -11.56 4.71 1.19
C VAL A 112 -12.21 6.09 1.22
N ARG A 113 -12.77 6.52 0.08
CA ARG A 113 -13.57 7.76 0.05
C ARG A 113 -14.93 7.46 0.67
N GLY A 114 -15.29 8.23 1.69
CA GLY A 114 -16.59 8.12 2.35
C GLY A 114 -17.77 8.48 1.42
N SER A 115 -18.97 8.21 1.89
CA SER A 115 -20.24 8.46 1.18
C SER A 115 -20.68 9.94 1.14
N ALA A 116 -19.76 10.89 1.38
CA ALA A 116 -20.06 12.31 1.32
C ALA A 116 -20.66 12.69 -0.05
N PRO A 117 -21.65 13.61 -0.10
CA PRO A 117 -22.32 14.01 -1.35
C PRO A 117 -21.35 14.42 -2.46
N MET A 118 -20.26 15.10 -2.12
CA MET A 118 -19.20 15.47 -3.06
C MET A 118 -18.55 14.26 -3.72
N ASN A 119 -18.27 13.20 -2.97
CA ASN A 119 -17.68 11.98 -3.51
C ASN A 119 -18.64 11.24 -4.43
N GLN A 120 -19.94 11.26 -4.13
CA GLN A 120 -20.97 10.66 -4.97
C GLN A 120 -21.11 11.42 -6.29
N ALA A 121 -21.18 12.76 -6.24
CA ALA A 121 -21.24 13.61 -7.43
C ALA A 121 -20.02 13.42 -8.31
N LEU A 122 -18.82 13.38 -7.70
CA LEU A 122 -17.57 13.16 -8.43
C LEU A 122 -17.55 11.76 -9.09
N ALA A 123 -17.99 10.72 -8.39
CA ALA A 123 -18.08 9.38 -8.96
C ALA A 123 -19.06 9.30 -10.12
N GLN A 124 -20.14 10.07 -10.09
CA GLN A 124 -21.10 10.16 -11.19
C GLN A 124 -20.45 10.80 -12.42
N VAL A 125 -19.78 11.94 -12.27
CA VAL A 125 -19.06 12.60 -13.36
C VAL A 125 -18.02 11.66 -14.00
N PHE A 126 -17.25 10.94 -13.17
CA PHE A 126 -16.28 9.98 -13.72
C PHE A 126 -16.93 8.83 -14.47
N ARG A 127 -18.08 8.30 -14.03
CA ARG A 127 -18.80 7.24 -14.77
C ARG A 127 -19.32 7.74 -16.12
N GLU A 128 -19.75 8.99 -16.19
CA GLU A 128 -20.29 9.59 -17.41
C GLU A 128 -19.20 9.88 -18.46
N HIS A 129 -17.99 10.25 -18.01
CA HIS A 129 -16.94 10.75 -18.90
C HIS A 129 -15.71 9.82 -19.00
N CYS A 130 -15.62 8.78 -18.19
CA CYS A 130 -14.51 7.84 -18.17
C CYS A 130 -15.02 6.39 -18.15
N PRO A 131 -15.20 5.74 -19.32
CA PRO A 131 -15.74 4.38 -19.41
C PRO A 131 -14.94 3.32 -18.63
N SER A 132 -13.64 3.56 -18.38
CA SER A 132 -12.76 2.69 -17.63
C SER A 132 -12.78 2.96 -16.11
N PHE A 133 -13.62 3.87 -15.63
CA PHE A 133 -13.70 4.16 -14.21
C PHE A 133 -14.49 3.09 -13.45
N HIS A 134 -13.79 2.26 -12.71
CA HIS A 134 -14.34 1.20 -11.86
C HIS A 134 -14.45 1.58 -10.37
N GLY A 135 -14.39 2.88 -10.06
CA GLY A 135 -14.41 3.39 -8.69
C GLY A 135 -13.04 3.83 -8.17
N PHE A 136 -13.05 4.58 -7.07
CA PHE A 136 -11.84 5.19 -6.50
C PHE A 136 -10.86 4.21 -5.83
N THR A 137 -11.25 2.94 -5.71
CA THR A 137 -10.45 1.87 -5.11
C THR A 137 -9.93 0.87 -6.14
N GLY A 138 -9.95 1.22 -7.44
CA GLY A 138 -9.62 0.27 -8.50
C GLY A 138 -10.65 -0.86 -8.63
N GLY A 139 -11.91 -0.59 -8.26
CA GLY A 139 -12.99 -1.59 -8.29
C GLY A 139 -13.00 -2.56 -7.10
N MET A 140 -12.06 -2.43 -6.15
CA MET A 140 -12.02 -3.26 -4.95
C MET A 140 -12.84 -2.63 -3.82
N GLY A 141 -13.90 -3.31 -3.40
CA GLY A 141 -14.69 -2.93 -2.24
C GLY A 141 -14.03 -3.35 -0.93
N GLU A 142 -14.53 -2.81 0.19
CA GLU A 142 -14.02 -3.14 1.53
C GLU A 142 -14.18 -4.61 1.92
N ASP A 143 -15.13 -5.31 1.34
CA ASP A 143 -15.44 -6.71 1.61
C ASP A 143 -15.18 -7.58 0.37
N ASP A 144 -14.23 -7.15 -0.48
CA ASP A 144 -13.85 -7.90 -1.66
C ASP A 144 -13.36 -9.31 -1.26
N PRO A 145 -13.89 -10.38 -1.87
CA PRO A 145 -13.54 -11.76 -1.51
C PRO A 145 -12.06 -12.06 -1.67
N ARG A 146 -11.35 -11.38 -2.57
CA ARG A 146 -9.90 -11.52 -2.76
C ARG A 146 -9.11 -11.20 -1.50
N ILE A 147 -9.59 -10.24 -0.67
CA ILE A 147 -8.95 -9.90 0.61
C ILE A 147 -9.09 -11.07 1.58
N ARG A 148 -10.30 -11.62 1.69
CA ARG A 148 -10.57 -12.77 2.55
C ARG A 148 -9.75 -13.99 2.15
N ASP A 149 -9.68 -14.27 0.86
CA ASP A 149 -8.94 -15.40 0.30
C ASP A 149 -7.44 -15.24 0.53
N PHE A 150 -6.89 -14.03 0.35
CA PHE A 150 -5.49 -13.71 0.65
C PHE A 150 -5.12 -14.02 2.10
N PHE A 151 -5.96 -13.66 3.06
CA PHE A 151 -5.72 -13.90 4.48
C PHE A 151 -6.14 -15.30 4.97
N GLY A 152 -6.69 -16.15 4.10
CA GLY A 152 -7.18 -17.46 4.49
C GLY A 152 -8.41 -17.42 5.39
N GLY A 153 -9.21 -16.36 5.30
CA GLY A 153 -10.48 -16.19 5.98
C GLY A 153 -10.43 -15.48 7.34
N ALA A 154 -9.27 -15.38 7.99
CA ALA A 154 -9.13 -14.73 9.30
C ALA A 154 -8.20 -13.53 9.24
N TYR A 155 -8.72 -12.34 9.45
CA TYR A 155 -7.95 -11.10 9.52
C TYR A 155 -8.65 -10.07 10.40
N GLU A 156 -7.87 -9.10 10.90
CA GLU A 156 -8.39 -7.95 11.62
C GLU A 156 -8.53 -6.76 10.66
N LYS A 157 -9.69 -6.10 10.68
CA LYS A 157 -9.96 -4.89 9.91
C LYS A 157 -10.07 -3.70 10.83
N ARG A 158 -9.29 -2.66 10.54
CA ARG A 158 -9.34 -1.40 11.28
C ARG A 158 -9.60 -0.23 10.34
N ARG A 159 -10.36 0.75 10.83
CA ARG A 159 -10.63 2.01 10.13
C ARG A 159 -10.11 3.17 10.95
N PHE A 160 -9.46 4.09 10.28
CA PHE A 160 -8.94 5.31 10.87
C PHE A 160 -9.53 6.50 10.14
N PRO A 161 -10.02 7.54 10.86
CA PRO A 161 -10.42 8.78 10.24
C PRO A 161 -9.22 9.40 9.50
N ASN A 162 -9.45 9.78 8.25
CA ASN A 162 -8.47 10.50 7.44
C ASN A 162 -9.16 11.73 6.82
N PRO A 163 -9.51 12.75 7.66
CA PRO A 163 -10.13 13.96 7.17
C PRO A 163 -9.16 14.71 6.26
N LEU A 164 -9.61 15.00 5.05
CA LEU A 164 -8.84 15.74 4.07
C LEU A 164 -9.59 17.01 3.70
N THR A 165 -9.02 18.15 4.08
CA THR A 165 -9.49 19.47 3.66
C THR A 165 -8.63 19.92 2.49
N LEU A 166 -9.26 20.24 1.37
CA LEU A 166 -8.60 20.70 0.16
C LEU A 166 -9.17 22.05 -0.23
N ASP A 167 -8.32 22.97 -0.65
CA ASP A 167 -8.76 24.11 -1.42
C ASP A 167 -9.14 23.68 -2.85
N ARG A 168 -9.71 24.62 -3.63
CA ARG A 168 -10.16 24.33 -5.01
C ARG A 168 -9.04 23.78 -5.89
N ASP A 169 -7.85 24.38 -5.80
CA ASP A 169 -6.73 24.03 -6.68
C ASP A 169 -6.11 22.69 -6.29
N GLN A 170 -6.01 22.41 -5.01
CA GLN A 170 -5.59 21.10 -4.50
C GLN A 170 -6.59 20.01 -4.92
N PHE A 171 -7.89 20.30 -4.84
CA PHE A 171 -8.93 19.39 -5.27
C PHE A 171 -8.81 19.07 -6.76
N LEU A 172 -8.67 20.10 -7.62
CA LEU A 172 -8.53 19.90 -9.06
C LEU A 172 -7.27 19.10 -9.39
N ARG A 173 -6.11 19.43 -8.80
CA ARG A 173 -4.87 18.64 -8.99
C ARG A 173 -5.07 17.16 -8.62
N ARG A 174 -5.82 16.87 -7.56
CA ARG A 174 -6.11 15.51 -7.14
C ARG A 174 -7.07 14.76 -8.08
N CYS A 175 -7.90 15.46 -8.85
CA CYS A 175 -8.76 14.85 -9.86
C CYS A 175 -8.00 14.45 -11.12
N PHE A 176 -6.85 15.08 -11.38
CA PHE A 176 -6.04 14.86 -12.57
C PHE A 176 -4.71 14.13 -12.31
N SER A 177 -4.52 13.59 -11.10
CA SER A 177 -3.29 12.86 -10.72
C SER A 177 -3.43 11.34 -10.84
#